data_457a3c9fce2140d707eb295d202ec996
#
_entry.id   457a3c9fce2140d707eb295d202ec996
#
_cell.length_a   1.000
_cell.length_b   1.000
_cell.length_c   1.000
_cell.angle_alpha   90.00
_cell.angle_beta   90.00
_cell.angle_gamma   90.00
#
_symmetry.space_group_name_H-M   'P 1'
#
loop_
_entity.id
_entity.type
_entity.pdbx_description
1 polymer ?
#
loop_
_entity_poly.entity_id
_entity_poly.type
_entity_poly.pdbx_seq_one_letter_code
_entity_poly.pdbx_strand_id
1 'polypeptide(L)'
;MGGIVSARPSVQSQSSLSARRTTVWKKQESFADMKARFVADGSLPPDVSDEYIELRQILSEPVCQRYLGDFAKKQFSQETFFSWIDIQEYRSIPTYDYRRSKLTHIYKKYIKADSILNLGCIEDEEREGVRELVERAREDKKILTNSSLNSIQHKIFMDMYKSTFLPFRLSEHYKAMKSEMNEVFNHVTMEDFDLFEKLGEGGFAKVVRVRKRTTGKYYALKVQRKKDLVEMYLDDPTRLETEKTVFAACHHPFIVNLDYALQSRTCALLVLSLANAGNLQDMINTSASNRVPSARVVFYAAEVVLALGHLHDLKMMYRDLKPSNVLLCEDGHIQLADMGGVADCGGSVLSKGDHDPRLMKDRQGKGRRRSIMGTHGYMAPEMVKLMGQKRYERVGYTELIDYWSLGVTIFKLLCGTRPFDKKKFEKIRENQEQQDKDKTNKEYEMLKQEIVYPSYFTKEEKSFIEGLLKVEESERLGSKGVDDLKGHPYFSNIDWDKLIQKHVIPPFMPAPKMYPTRPAFHSFEDMLSTLAKERLASGQEDVDWKEGIDGRDVPLFDTWDFISPHTLKVEMGIAGEMEAHDTNFKVQQVMGGAVATSPSDQKQGLVGRVVGSLSPKVVSQALSPQNKARRLSK
;
A
#
# COMPACT_ATOMS: atom_id res chain seq x y z
N MET A 1 -21.75 28.89 -63.36
CA MET A 1 -21.03 27.62 -63.54
C MET A 1 -19.81 27.66 -62.65
N GLY A 2 -19.68 26.75 -61.69
CA GLY A 2 -18.55 26.69 -60.78
C GLY A 2 -18.94 25.81 -59.61
N GLY A 3 -18.67 24.49 -59.72
CA GLY A 3 -19.13 23.50 -58.79
C GLY A 3 -18.34 23.57 -57.47
N ILE A 4 -19.05 23.39 -56.38
CA ILE A 4 -18.53 23.22 -55.03
C ILE A 4 -18.15 21.72 -54.86
N VAL A 5 -16.85 21.43 -54.80
CA VAL A 5 -16.33 20.11 -54.47
C VAL A 5 -16.21 20.04 -52.97
N SER A 6 -17.05 19.22 -52.32
CA SER A 6 -16.97 18.88 -50.90
C SER A 6 -15.78 17.95 -50.67
N ALA A 7 -14.75 18.41 -49.99
CA ALA A 7 -13.65 17.59 -49.54
C ALA A 7 -14.06 16.76 -48.31
N ARG A 8 -14.06 15.44 -48.43
CA ARG A 8 -14.13 14.50 -47.30
C ARG A 8 -12.83 14.59 -46.51
N PRO A 9 -12.85 14.57 -45.16
CA PRO A 9 -11.63 14.54 -44.38
C PRO A 9 -10.91 13.19 -44.57
N SER A 10 -9.62 13.27 -44.82
CA SER A 10 -8.75 12.16 -45.17
C SER A 10 -8.57 11.17 -44.02
N VAL A 11 -8.51 9.88 -44.34
CA VAL A 11 -8.31 8.68 -43.50
C VAL A 11 -6.93 8.62 -42.86
N GLN A 12 -6.19 9.74 -42.75
CA GLN A 12 -4.82 9.74 -42.14
C GLN A 12 -4.78 9.87 -40.62
N SER A 13 -5.88 10.17 -39.92
CA SER A 13 -5.90 10.30 -38.47
C SER A 13 -6.08 8.96 -37.71
N GLN A 14 -6.52 7.89 -38.40
CA GLN A 14 -6.68 6.57 -37.77
C GLN A 14 -5.40 5.70 -37.79
N SER A 15 -4.47 5.96 -38.70
CA SER A 15 -3.21 5.20 -38.81
C SER A 15 -2.16 5.57 -37.72
N SER A 16 -2.20 6.80 -37.19
CA SER A 16 -1.26 7.22 -36.13
C SER A 16 -1.63 6.68 -34.74
N LEU A 17 -2.92 6.43 -34.50
CA LEU A 17 -3.39 5.80 -33.25
C LEU A 17 -3.12 4.28 -33.24
N SER A 18 -3.25 3.61 -34.41
CA SER A 18 -2.94 2.20 -34.53
C SER A 18 -1.42 1.93 -34.45
N ALA A 19 -0.59 2.84 -34.95
CA ALA A 19 0.88 2.72 -34.88
C ALA A 19 1.43 2.93 -33.46
N ARG A 20 0.79 3.78 -32.63
CA ARG A 20 1.15 3.90 -31.20
C ARG A 20 0.67 2.70 -30.38
N ARG A 21 -0.43 2.05 -30.76
CA ARG A 21 -0.94 0.83 -30.12
C ARG A 21 -0.02 -0.39 -30.36
N THR A 22 0.65 -0.46 -31.49
CA THR A 22 1.58 -1.56 -31.81
C THR A 22 2.95 -1.43 -31.12
N THR A 23 3.32 -0.24 -30.59
CA THR A 23 4.63 -0.06 -29.91
C THR A 23 4.66 -0.59 -28.48
N VAL A 24 3.54 -0.65 -27.77
CA VAL A 24 3.45 -1.26 -26.43
C VAL A 24 3.65 -2.79 -26.53
N TRP A 25 3.15 -3.41 -27.60
CA TRP A 25 3.32 -4.85 -27.84
C TRP A 25 4.69 -5.22 -28.44
N LYS A 26 5.43 -4.29 -29.06
CA LYS A 26 6.77 -4.58 -29.59
C LYS A 26 7.88 -4.72 -28.54
N LYS A 27 7.59 -4.40 -27.27
CA LYS A 27 8.45 -4.69 -26.11
C LYS A 27 8.02 -5.93 -25.33
N GLN A 28 7.11 -6.75 -25.84
CA GLN A 28 6.87 -8.06 -25.24
C GLN A 28 8.12 -8.92 -25.42
N GLU A 29 8.62 -9.38 -24.30
CA GLU A 29 9.60 -10.44 -24.17
C GLU A 29 9.22 -11.57 -25.14
N SER A 30 10.16 -12.05 -25.97
CA SER A 30 9.85 -13.17 -26.86
C SER A 30 9.45 -14.39 -26.03
N PHE A 31 8.70 -15.32 -26.64
CA PHE A 31 8.32 -16.57 -25.98
C PHE A 31 9.56 -17.33 -25.47
N ALA A 32 10.70 -17.23 -26.18
CA ALA A 32 11.98 -17.81 -25.79
C ALA A 32 12.58 -17.08 -24.57
N ASP A 33 12.49 -15.73 -24.50
CA ASP A 33 12.99 -14.96 -23.36
C ASP A 33 12.14 -15.20 -22.10
N MET A 34 10.82 -15.29 -22.25
CA MET A 34 9.91 -15.67 -21.16
C MET A 34 10.21 -17.06 -20.63
N LYS A 35 10.46 -18.04 -21.53
CA LYS A 35 10.86 -19.39 -21.16
C LYS A 35 12.15 -19.37 -20.37
N ALA A 36 13.18 -18.67 -20.86
CA ALA A 36 14.47 -18.55 -20.20
C ALA A 36 14.33 -17.93 -18.80
N ARG A 37 13.50 -16.89 -18.63
CA ARG A 37 13.23 -16.26 -17.35
C ARG A 37 12.54 -17.20 -16.35
N PHE A 38 11.48 -17.91 -16.77
CA PHE A 38 10.74 -18.82 -15.90
C PHE A 38 11.53 -20.08 -15.52
N VAL A 39 12.46 -20.49 -16.36
CA VAL A 39 13.43 -21.55 -16.04
C VAL A 39 14.49 -21.03 -15.07
N ALA A 40 14.99 -19.79 -15.27
CA ALA A 40 16.01 -19.19 -14.43
C ALA A 40 15.50 -18.88 -13.01
N ASP A 41 14.23 -18.50 -12.86
CA ASP A 41 13.62 -18.24 -11.54
C ASP A 41 13.11 -19.50 -10.83
N GLY A 42 13.31 -20.68 -11.44
CA GLY A 42 12.91 -21.98 -10.89
C GLY A 42 11.39 -22.22 -10.89
N SER A 43 10.61 -21.39 -11.57
CA SER A 43 9.16 -21.52 -11.63
C SER A 43 8.68 -22.53 -12.68
N LEU A 44 9.55 -22.90 -13.63
CA LEU A 44 9.30 -23.96 -14.61
C LEU A 44 10.56 -24.81 -14.85
N PRO A 45 10.42 -26.14 -15.12
CA PRO A 45 11.54 -26.96 -15.52
C PRO A 45 12.00 -26.64 -16.96
N PRO A 46 13.23 -27.02 -17.37
CA PRO A 46 13.80 -26.65 -18.68
C PRO A 46 13.07 -27.25 -19.89
N ASP A 47 12.36 -28.39 -19.72
CA ASP A 47 11.72 -29.13 -20.79
C ASP A 47 10.23 -28.84 -20.97
N VAL A 48 9.79 -27.61 -20.64
CA VAL A 48 8.37 -27.25 -20.69
C VAL A 48 7.86 -27.02 -22.10
N SER A 49 6.61 -27.44 -22.35
CA SER A 49 5.87 -27.11 -23.56
C SER A 49 5.45 -25.65 -23.62
N ASP A 50 5.21 -25.13 -24.81
CA ASP A 50 4.73 -23.79 -25.03
C ASP A 50 3.38 -23.52 -24.33
N GLU A 51 2.58 -24.55 -24.12
CA GLU A 51 1.29 -24.46 -23.41
C GLU A 51 1.44 -24.16 -21.91
N TYR A 52 2.50 -24.64 -21.26
CA TYR A 52 2.81 -24.28 -19.88
C TYR A 52 3.19 -22.81 -19.77
N ILE A 53 3.91 -22.28 -20.76
CA ILE A 53 4.29 -20.87 -20.82
C ILE A 53 3.04 -20.01 -21.02
N GLU A 54 2.12 -20.45 -21.89
CA GLU A 54 0.83 -19.77 -22.11
C GLU A 54 0.01 -19.69 -20.82
N LEU A 55 -0.15 -20.80 -20.08
CA LEU A 55 -0.82 -20.79 -18.78
C LEU A 55 -0.14 -19.84 -17.80
N ARG A 56 1.21 -19.88 -17.75
CA ARG A 56 1.96 -18.99 -16.86
C ARG A 56 1.76 -17.52 -17.19
N GLN A 57 1.71 -17.18 -18.47
CA GLN A 57 1.42 -15.85 -18.97
C GLN A 57 -0.02 -15.44 -18.60
N ILE A 58 -1.02 -16.30 -18.82
CA ILE A 58 -2.41 -16.06 -18.41
C ILE A 58 -2.50 -15.81 -16.90
N LEU A 59 -1.75 -16.56 -16.10
CA LEU A 59 -1.70 -16.40 -14.65
C LEU A 59 -0.90 -15.16 -14.19
N SER A 60 -0.14 -14.51 -15.06
CA SER A 60 0.55 -13.25 -14.77
C SER A 60 -0.25 -12.02 -15.22
N GLU A 61 -1.18 -12.19 -16.19
CA GLU A 61 -1.93 -11.10 -16.77
C GLU A 61 -3.33 -11.00 -16.16
N PRO A 62 -3.65 -9.87 -15.56
CA PRO A 62 -4.89 -9.68 -14.81
C PRO A 62 -6.18 -9.92 -15.57
N VAL A 63 -6.26 -9.40 -16.81
CA VAL A 63 -7.43 -9.62 -17.68
C VAL A 63 -7.60 -11.10 -17.97
N CYS A 64 -6.49 -11.80 -18.24
CA CYS A 64 -6.51 -13.22 -18.49
C CYS A 64 -6.91 -14.05 -17.26
N GLN A 65 -6.44 -13.65 -16.07
CA GLN A 65 -6.83 -14.27 -14.80
C GLN A 65 -8.35 -14.23 -14.59
N ARG A 66 -9.02 -13.11 -14.91
CA ARG A 66 -10.47 -13.00 -14.82
C ARG A 66 -11.16 -14.11 -15.62
N TYR A 67 -10.84 -14.23 -16.89
CA TYR A 67 -11.46 -15.22 -17.75
C TYR A 67 -11.19 -16.66 -17.30
N LEU A 68 -9.94 -16.96 -16.90
CA LEU A 68 -9.59 -18.28 -16.37
C LEU A 68 -10.29 -18.56 -15.04
N GLY A 69 -10.37 -17.57 -14.14
CA GLY A 69 -11.05 -17.67 -12.86
C GLY A 69 -12.56 -17.89 -12.99
N ASP A 70 -13.22 -17.16 -13.89
CA ASP A 70 -14.66 -17.33 -14.16
C ASP A 70 -14.95 -18.71 -14.80
N PHE A 71 -14.07 -19.20 -15.65
CA PHE A 71 -14.17 -20.54 -16.19
C PHE A 71 -13.96 -21.60 -15.09
N ALA A 72 -12.93 -21.45 -14.24
CA ALA A 72 -12.64 -22.37 -13.14
C ALA A 72 -13.83 -22.50 -12.17
N LYS A 73 -14.52 -21.39 -11.86
CA LYS A 73 -15.74 -21.38 -11.04
C LYS A 73 -16.84 -22.24 -11.69
N LYS A 74 -17.08 -22.06 -12.99
CA LYS A 74 -18.11 -22.83 -13.72
C LYS A 74 -17.79 -24.32 -13.80
N GLN A 75 -16.51 -24.68 -13.78
CA GLN A 75 -16.03 -26.06 -13.81
C GLN A 75 -15.86 -26.67 -12.41
N PHE A 76 -16.18 -25.93 -11.33
CA PHE A 76 -15.95 -26.35 -9.94
C PHE A 76 -14.49 -26.77 -9.66
N SER A 77 -13.52 -26.10 -10.31
CA SER A 77 -12.08 -26.26 -10.11
C SER A 77 -11.40 -24.98 -9.62
N GLN A 78 -12.15 -24.14 -8.94
CA GLN A 78 -11.72 -22.81 -8.49
C GLN A 78 -10.67 -22.85 -7.39
N GLU A 79 -10.59 -23.92 -6.61
CA GLU A 79 -9.66 -24.09 -5.50
C GLU A 79 -8.21 -24.05 -5.96
N THR A 80 -7.87 -24.68 -7.10
CA THR A 80 -6.53 -24.67 -7.67
C THR A 80 -6.14 -23.28 -8.16
N PHE A 81 -7.06 -22.57 -8.79
CA PHE A 81 -6.84 -21.20 -9.25
C PHE A 81 -6.61 -20.24 -8.10
N PHE A 82 -7.50 -20.22 -7.09
CA PHE A 82 -7.38 -19.29 -5.97
C PHE A 82 -6.19 -19.60 -5.07
N SER A 83 -5.89 -20.87 -4.82
CA SER A 83 -4.71 -21.25 -4.04
C SER A 83 -3.41 -20.81 -4.73
N TRP A 84 -3.35 -20.95 -6.06
CA TRP A 84 -2.19 -20.48 -6.83
C TRP A 84 -2.00 -18.96 -6.68
N ILE A 85 -3.08 -18.15 -6.79
CA ILE A 85 -3.05 -16.70 -6.58
C ILE A 85 -2.59 -16.35 -5.16
N ASP A 86 -3.16 -17.02 -4.14
CA ASP A 86 -2.79 -16.77 -2.74
C ASP A 86 -1.34 -17.14 -2.43
N ILE A 87 -0.78 -18.18 -3.09
CA ILE A 87 0.64 -18.52 -2.97
C ILE A 87 1.53 -17.51 -3.70
N GLN A 88 1.11 -16.97 -4.84
CA GLN A 88 1.84 -15.87 -5.49
C GLN A 88 1.91 -14.62 -4.61
N GLU A 89 0.82 -14.28 -3.94
CA GLU A 89 0.80 -13.20 -2.96
C GLU A 89 1.75 -13.50 -1.79
N TYR A 90 1.72 -14.72 -1.24
CA TYR A 90 2.66 -15.17 -0.20
C TYR A 90 4.12 -14.96 -0.62
N ARG A 91 4.48 -15.30 -1.86
CA ARG A 91 5.84 -15.13 -2.39
C ARG A 91 6.28 -13.68 -2.47
N SER A 92 5.35 -12.76 -2.72
CA SER A 92 5.63 -11.33 -2.81
C SER A 92 5.73 -10.62 -1.46
N ILE A 93 5.28 -11.26 -0.36
CA ILE A 93 5.32 -10.68 0.99
C ILE A 93 6.77 -10.63 1.49
N PRO A 94 7.33 -9.45 1.77
CA PRO A 94 8.72 -9.33 2.17
C PRO A 94 8.94 -9.56 3.67
N THR A 95 7.94 -9.23 4.52
CA THR A 95 8.07 -9.29 5.99
C THR A 95 7.68 -10.66 6.54
N TYR A 96 8.43 -11.10 7.56
CA TYR A 96 8.23 -12.43 8.16
C TYR A 96 6.83 -12.58 8.78
N ASP A 97 6.41 -11.66 9.63
CA ASP A 97 5.15 -11.77 10.39
C ASP A 97 3.93 -11.81 9.46
N TYR A 98 3.94 -10.99 8.41
CA TYR A 98 2.86 -11.02 7.44
C TYR A 98 2.90 -12.29 6.56
N ARG A 99 4.11 -12.74 6.17
CA ARG A 99 4.29 -14.01 5.45
C ARG A 99 3.79 -15.20 6.28
N ARG A 100 4.07 -15.24 7.58
CA ARG A 100 3.57 -16.26 8.52
C ARG A 100 2.04 -16.25 8.61
N SER A 101 1.43 -15.07 8.72
CA SER A 101 -0.03 -14.93 8.73
C SER A 101 -0.64 -15.46 7.43
N LYS A 102 -0.07 -15.09 6.28
CA LYS A 102 -0.53 -15.57 4.97
C LYS A 102 -0.35 -17.07 4.81
N LEU A 103 0.77 -17.66 5.27
CA LEU A 103 0.97 -19.10 5.29
C LEU A 103 -0.12 -19.83 6.10
N THR A 104 -0.42 -19.30 7.29
CA THR A 104 -1.47 -19.86 8.15
C THR A 104 -2.85 -19.79 7.48
N HIS A 105 -3.13 -18.69 6.78
CA HIS A 105 -4.35 -18.53 6.00
C HIS A 105 -4.43 -19.57 4.86
N ILE A 106 -3.38 -19.70 4.06
CA ILE A 106 -3.29 -20.67 2.95
C ILE A 106 -3.49 -22.10 3.48
N TYR A 107 -2.79 -22.48 4.57
CA TYR A 107 -2.94 -23.78 5.18
C TYR A 107 -4.39 -24.08 5.57
N LYS A 108 -5.03 -23.18 6.32
CA LYS A 108 -6.40 -23.36 6.82
C LYS A 108 -7.44 -23.40 5.69
N LYS A 109 -7.21 -22.67 4.62
CA LYS A 109 -8.20 -22.47 3.55
C LYS A 109 -8.13 -23.54 2.48
N TYR A 110 -6.92 -24.04 2.16
CA TYR A 110 -6.72 -24.92 1.01
C TYR A 110 -6.05 -26.25 1.33
N ILE A 111 -5.16 -26.30 2.34
CA ILE A 111 -4.26 -27.45 2.52
C ILE A 111 -4.75 -28.40 3.62
N LYS A 112 -5.34 -27.88 4.68
CA LYS A 112 -5.88 -28.70 5.76
C LYS A 112 -6.95 -29.66 5.23
N ALA A 113 -6.96 -30.92 5.68
CA ALA A 113 -7.83 -31.97 5.14
C ALA A 113 -9.34 -31.64 5.19
N ASP A 114 -9.78 -30.90 6.22
CA ASP A 114 -11.16 -30.45 6.41
C ASP A 114 -11.42 -29.03 5.88
N SER A 115 -10.53 -28.49 5.03
CA SER A 115 -10.70 -27.16 4.45
C SER A 115 -11.81 -27.14 3.39
N ILE A 116 -12.48 -25.98 3.25
CA ILE A 116 -13.62 -25.81 2.32
C ILE A 116 -13.16 -25.91 0.86
N LEU A 117 -12.02 -25.32 0.57
CA LEU A 117 -11.41 -25.32 -0.77
C LEU A 117 -10.25 -26.29 -0.79
N ASN A 118 -10.50 -27.54 -0.32
CA ASN A 118 -9.48 -28.56 -0.20
C ASN A 118 -8.88 -28.89 -1.57
N LEU A 119 -7.55 -28.83 -1.64
CA LEU A 119 -6.78 -29.20 -2.84
C LEU A 119 -6.63 -30.72 -2.93
N GLY A 120 -7.36 -31.34 -3.87
CA GLY A 120 -7.27 -32.78 -4.12
C GLY A 120 -5.91 -33.26 -4.64
N CYS A 121 -5.10 -32.35 -5.21
CA CYS A 121 -3.78 -32.65 -5.75
C CYS A 121 -2.65 -32.72 -4.70
N ILE A 122 -2.94 -32.41 -3.43
CA ILE A 122 -1.96 -32.40 -2.33
C ILE A 122 -2.10 -33.69 -1.52
N GLU A 123 -1.00 -34.41 -1.34
CA GLU A 123 -0.95 -35.65 -0.57
C GLU A 123 -0.89 -35.38 0.94
N ASP A 124 -1.28 -36.37 1.76
CA ASP A 124 -1.35 -36.22 3.22
C ASP A 124 0.03 -35.92 3.85
N GLU A 125 1.11 -36.48 3.32
CA GLU A 125 2.47 -36.21 3.76
C GLU A 125 2.86 -34.73 3.52
N GLU A 126 2.46 -34.15 2.40
CA GLU A 126 2.70 -32.74 2.09
C GLU A 126 1.84 -31.80 2.94
N ARG A 127 0.58 -32.20 3.23
CA ARG A 127 -0.30 -31.46 4.15
C ARG A 127 0.34 -31.37 5.54
N GLU A 128 0.89 -32.50 5.98
CA GLU A 128 1.56 -32.59 7.28
C GLU A 128 2.84 -31.73 7.27
N GLY A 129 3.64 -31.78 6.20
CA GLY A 129 4.82 -30.93 6.06
C GLY A 129 4.51 -29.44 6.14
N VAL A 130 3.40 -28.99 5.52
CA VAL A 130 2.97 -27.59 5.63
C VAL A 130 2.42 -27.29 7.02
N ARG A 131 1.75 -28.22 7.71
CA ARG A 131 1.30 -28.07 9.09
C ARG A 131 2.50 -27.85 10.03
N GLU A 132 3.51 -28.68 9.91
CA GLU A 132 4.75 -28.53 10.68
C GLU A 132 5.44 -27.19 10.41
N LEU A 133 5.47 -26.77 9.13
CA LEU A 133 6.03 -25.47 8.75
C LEU A 133 5.28 -24.31 9.42
N VAL A 134 3.94 -24.37 9.49
CA VAL A 134 3.10 -23.37 10.17
C VAL A 134 3.41 -23.32 11.67
N GLU A 135 3.61 -24.49 12.32
CA GLU A 135 3.93 -24.57 13.74
C GLU A 135 5.34 -24.04 14.02
N ARG A 136 6.34 -24.52 13.31
CA ARG A 136 7.74 -24.08 13.45
C ARG A 136 7.94 -22.60 13.15
N ALA A 137 7.16 -22.04 12.25
CA ALA A 137 7.19 -20.60 11.94
C ALA A 137 6.75 -19.70 13.10
N ARG A 138 6.21 -20.24 14.19
CA ARG A 138 5.92 -19.49 15.43
C ARG A 138 7.16 -19.28 16.28
N GLU A 139 8.10 -20.20 16.21
CA GLU A 139 9.29 -20.25 17.06
C GLU A 139 10.53 -19.74 16.34
N ASP A 140 10.70 -20.07 15.06
CA ASP A 140 11.86 -19.69 14.25
C ASP A 140 11.48 -18.67 13.17
N LYS A 141 11.87 -17.41 13.38
CA LYS A 141 11.61 -16.29 12.45
C LYS A 141 12.41 -16.33 11.15
N LYS A 142 13.28 -17.31 10.93
CA LYS A 142 14.10 -17.44 9.73
C LYS A 142 13.63 -18.56 8.81
N ILE A 143 12.71 -19.41 9.25
CA ILE A 143 12.32 -20.62 8.50
C ILE A 143 11.52 -20.31 7.23
N LEU A 144 10.78 -19.19 7.19
CA LEU A 144 9.94 -18.85 6.04
C LEU A 144 10.69 -18.02 5.00
N THR A 145 10.77 -18.57 3.81
CA THR A 145 11.27 -17.89 2.62
C THR A 145 10.15 -17.68 1.61
N ASN A 146 10.39 -16.90 0.56
CA ASN A 146 9.45 -16.76 -0.57
C ASN A 146 9.27 -18.07 -1.35
N SER A 147 10.17 -19.03 -1.18
CA SER A 147 10.17 -20.34 -1.85
C SER A 147 9.59 -21.48 -1.01
N SER A 148 9.17 -21.23 0.24
CA SER A 148 8.70 -22.28 1.18
C SER A 148 7.51 -23.09 0.67
N LEU A 149 6.73 -22.58 -0.29
CA LEU A 149 5.58 -23.26 -0.89
C LEU A 149 5.79 -23.64 -2.38
N ASN A 150 7.02 -23.59 -2.89
CA ASN A 150 7.27 -23.81 -4.32
C ASN A 150 6.83 -25.20 -4.81
N SER A 151 7.07 -26.27 -4.03
CA SER A 151 6.64 -27.63 -4.39
C SER A 151 5.12 -27.74 -4.46
N ILE A 152 4.44 -27.20 -3.48
CA ILE A 152 2.97 -27.14 -3.43
C ILE A 152 2.44 -26.34 -4.62
N GLN A 153 3.02 -25.17 -4.88
CA GLN A 153 2.62 -24.33 -6.01
C GLN A 153 2.82 -25.01 -7.37
N HIS A 154 3.89 -25.77 -7.50
CA HIS A 154 4.13 -26.54 -8.72
C HIS A 154 3.06 -27.62 -8.94
N LYS A 155 2.69 -28.38 -7.90
CA LYS A 155 1.61 -29.38 -7.99
C LYS A 155 0.27 -28.74 -8.36
N ILE A 156 -0.08 -27.63 -7.72
CA ILE A 156 -1.29 -26.83 -8.04
C ILE A 156 -1.26 -26.38 -9.51
N PHE A 157 -0.12 -25.90 -9.99
CA PHE A 157 0.03 -25.48 -11.39
C PHE A 157 -0.19 -26.65 -12.36
N MET A 158 0.39 -27.80 -12.07
CA MET A 158 0.24 -28.99 -12.91
C MET A 158 -1.19 -29.55 -12.91
N ASP A 159 -1.86 -29.49 -11.76
CA ASP A 159 -3.27 -29.87 -11.67
C ASP A 159 -4.16 -28.89 -12.43
N MET A 160 -3.98 -27.58 -12.21
CA MET A 160 -4.70 -26.52 -12.94
C MET A 160 -4.48 -26.62 -14.46
N TYR A 161 -3.26 -26.95 -14.89
CA TYR A 161 -2.97 -27.15 -16.31
C TYR A 161 -3.87 -28.24 -16.92
N LYS A 162 -3.98 -29.39 -16.26
CA LYS A 162 -4.75 -30.52 -16.75
C LYS A 162 -6.25 -30.34 -16.58
N SER A 163 -6.67 -29.94 -15.39
CA SER A 163 -8.08 -29.92 -14.98
C SER A 163 -8.83 -28.67 -15.47
N THR A 164 -8.14 -27.55 -15.57
CA THR A 164 -8.77 -26.24 -15.84
C THR A 164 -8.30 -25.63 -17.16
N PHE A 165 -6.99 -25.55 -17.39
CA PHE A 165 -6.46 -24.78 -18.51
C PHE A 165 -6.69 -25.45 -19.87
N LEU A 166 -6.47 -26.76 -20.01
CA LEU A 166 -6.72 -27.44 -21.27
C LEU A 166 -8.21 -27.34 -21.71
N PRO A 167 -9.22 -27.56 -20.83
CA PRO A 167 -10.61 -27.29 -21.16
C PRO A 167 -10.89 -25.80 -21.44
N PHE A 168 -10.25 -24.87 -20.70
CA PHE A 168 -10.39 -23.45 -20.89
C PHE A 168 -10.01 -23.01 -22.31
N ARG A 169 -8.91 -23.52 -22.85
CA ARG A 169 -8.46 -23.19 -24.22
C ARG A 169 -9.51 -23.52 -25.30
N LEU A 170 -10.39 -24.47 -25.04
CA LEU A 170 -11.46 -24.88 -25.95
C LEU A 170 -12.76 -24.10 -25.72
N SER A 171 -12.82 -23.27 -24.71
CA SER A 171 -14.04 -22.58 -24.26
C SER A 171 -14.29 -21.25 -24.97
N GLU A 172 -15.55 -20.78 -24.89
CA GLU A 172 -15.92 -19.42 -25.31
C GLU A 172 -15.25 -18.35 -24.42
N HIS A 173 -14.91 -18.68 -23.14
CA HIS A 173 -14.18 -17.76 -22.25
C HIS A 173 -12.77 -17.47 -22.80
N TYR A 174 -12.10 -18.46 -23.35
CA TYR A 174 -10.78 -18.27 -23.95
C TYR A 174 -10.85 -17.41 -25.23
N LYS A 175 -11.90 -17.63 -26.06
CA LYS A 175 -12.12 -16.80 -27.25
C LYS A 175 -12.42 -15.35 -26.86
N ALA A 176 -13.30 -15.13 -25.87
CA ALA A 176 -13.61 -13.82 -25.35
C ALA A 176 -12.39 -13.12 -24.73
N MET A 177 -11.57 -13.86 -23.97
CA MET A 177 -10.29 -13.38 -23.45
C MET A 177 -9.38 -12.88 -24.58
N LYS A 178 -9.19 -13.70 -25.63
CA LYS A 178 -8.36 -13.30 -26.78
C LYS A 178 -8.93 -12.10 -27.54
N SER A 179 -10.24 -12.00 -27.66
CA SER A 179 -10.90 -10.84 -28.27
C SER A 179 -10.66 -9.57 -27.45
N GLU A 180 -10.88 -9.62 -26.14
CA GLU A 180 -10.63 -8.48 -25.25
C GLU A 180 -9.16 -8.09 -25.17
N MET A 181 -8.25 -9.05 -25.21
CA MET A 181 -6.82 -8.78 -25.33
C MET A 181 -6.45 -8.09 -26.65
N ASN A 182 -7.19 -8.36 -27.72
CA ASN A 182 -6.99 -7.70 -29.01
C ASN A 182 -7.67 -6.34 -29.09
N GLU A 183 -8.77 -6.13 -28.36
CA GLU A 183 -9.61 -4.92 -28.39
C GLU A 183 -9.16 -3.82 -27.44
N VAL A 184 -7.96 -3.83 -26.92
CA VAL A 184 -7.49 -2.78 -26.02
C VAL A 184 -7.76 -3.08 -24.56
N PHE A 185 -6.72 -3.33 -23.81
CA PHE A 185 -6.68 -3.04 -22.40
C PHE A 185 -7.49 -1.78 -22.10
N ASN A 186 -8.65 -1.92 -21.51
CA ASN A 186 -9.36 -0.80 -20.95
C ASN A 186 -8.48 -0.24 -19.84
N HIS A 187 -7.57 0.67 -20.22
CA HIS A 187 -6.80 1.42 -19.25
C HIS A 187 -7.81 2.12 -18.36
N VAL A 188 -7.75 1.83 -17.07
CA VAL A 188 -8.44 2.63 -16.08
C VAL A 188 -7.98 4.07 -16.30
N THR A 189 -8.93 4.97 -16.50
CA THR A 189 -8.69 6.39 -16.77
C THR A 189 -9.34 7.24 -15.69
N MET A 190 -9.09 8.54 -15.70
CA MET A 190 -9.76 9.45 -14.79
C MET A 190 -11.27 9.54 -15.02
N GLU A 191 -11.75 9.16 -16.20
CA GLU A 191 -13.18 9.09 -16.52
C GLU A 191 -13.92 8.01 -15.75
N ASP A 192 -13.21 7.01 -15.23
CA ASP A 192 -13.77 5.96 -14.39
C ASP A 192 -14.04 6.40 -12.95
N PHE A 193 -13.68 7.63 -12.59
CA PHE A 193 -13.82 8.15 -11.24
C PHE A 193 -14.75 9.36 -11.18
N ASP A 194 -15.61 9.38 -10.16
CA ASP A 194 -16.30 10.59 -9.72
C ASP A 194 -15.36 11.40 -8.82
N LEU A 195 -15.29 12.71 -9.03
CA LEU A 195 -14.35 13.62 -8.36
C LEU A 195 -15.07 14.45 -7.30
N PHE A 196 -14.59 14.41 -6.06
CA PHE A 196 -15.20 15.09 -4.92
C PHE A 196 -14.29 16.23 -4.42
N GLU A 197 -14.40 16.58 -3.14
CA GLU A 197 -13.68 17.69 -2.52
C GLU A 197 -12.17 17.43 -2.39
N LYS A 198 -11.42 18.52 -2.29
CA LYS A 198 -10.01 18.51 -1.93
C LYS A 198 -9.84 18.04 -0.47
N LEU A 199 -8.99 17.04 -0.25
CA LEU A 199 -8.64 16.51 1.07
C LEU A 199 -7.43 17.22 1.68
N GLY A 200 -6.49 17.64 0.83
CA GLY A 200 -5.25 18.27 1.27
C GLY A 200 -4.46 18.89 0.12
N GLU A 201 -3.46 19.69 0.49
CA GLU A 201 -2.54 20.30 -0.44
C GLU A 201 -1.13 20.28 0.15
N GLY A 202 -0.15 19.82 -0.61
CA GLY A 202 1.27 19.90 -0.33
C GLY A 202 1.98 20.84 -1.30
N GLY A 203 3.29 21.06 -1.11
CA GLY A 203 4.07 21.94 -1.98
C GLY A 203 3.99 21.60 -3.46
N PHE A 204 3.93 20.31 -3.80
CA PHE A 204 4.01 19.79 -5.17
C PHE A 204 2.87 18.85 -5.55
N ALA A 205 1.91 18.65 -4.67
CA ALA A 205 0.80 17.73 -4.90
C ALA A 205 -0.50 18.23 -4.28
N LYS A 206 -1.61 17.90 -4.91
CA LYS A 206 -2.95 18.06 -4.34
C LYS A 206 -3.60 16.70 -4.15
N VAL A 207 -4.40 16.56 -3.11
CA VAL A 207 -5.10 15.32 -2.80
C VAL A 207 -6.59 15.59 -2.85
N VAL A 208 -7.31 14.80 -3.65
CA VAL A 208 -8.75 14.91 -3.89
C VAL A 208 -9.41 13.58 -3.57
N ARG A 209 -10.59 13.60 -2.94
CA ARG A 209 -11.38 12.38 -2.75
C ARG A 209 -12.05 12.00 -4.07
N VAL A 210 -11.93 10.73 -4.43
CA VAL A 210 -12.54 10.19 -5.66
C VAL A 210 -13.27 8.88 -5.36
N ARG A 211 -14.24 8.54 -6.20
CA ARG A 211 -14.97 7.27 -6.13
C ARG A 211 -14.90 6.56 -7.47
N LYS A 212 -14.42 5.34 -7.47
CA LYS A 212 -14.45 4.49 -8.67
C LYS A 212 -15.89 4.14 -9.01
N ARG A 213 -16.33 4.42 -10.23
CA ARG A 213 -17.73 4.23 -10.64
C ARG A 213 -18.15 2.76 -10.66
N THR A 214 -17.24 1.87 -11.06
CA THR A 214 -17.52 0.44 -11.19
C THR A 214 -17.68 -0.26 -9.84
N THR A 215 -16.84 0.07 -8.85
CA THR A 215 -16.82 -0.59 -7.53
C THR A 215 -17.55 0.20 -6.44
N GLY A 216 -17.81 1.51 -6.67
CA GLY A 216 -18.33 2.41 -5.65
C GLY A 216 -17.34 2.76 -4.53
N LYS A 217 -16.13 2.21 -4.55
CA LYS A 217 -15.09 2.41 -3.52
C LYS A 217 -14.49 3.81 -3.61
N TYR A 218 -14.26 4.44 -2.46
CA TYR A 218 -13.65 5.75 -2.33
C TYR A 218 -12.13 5.65 -2.15
N TYR A 219 -11.42 6.65 -2.69
CA TYR A 219 -9.96 6.74 -2.69
C TYR A 219 -9.49 8.17 -2.48
N ALA A 220 -8.22 8.33 -2.15
CA ALA A 220 -7.49 9.59 -2.18
C ALA A 220 -6.66 9.65 -3.47
N LEU A 221 -7.01 10.56 -4.37
CA LEU A 221 -6.25 10.84 -5.60
C LEU A 221 -5.19 11.90 -5.31
N LYS A 222 -3.92 11.51 -5.32
CA LYS A 222 -2.78 12.43 -5.27
C LYS A 222 -2.44 12.86 -6.70
N VAL A 223 -2.56 14.15 -6.97
CA VAL A 223 -2.32 14.77 -8.27
C VAL A 223 -1.00 15.54 -8.22
N GLN A 224 -0.06 15.17 -9.07
CA GLN A 224 1.27 15.78 -9.17
C GLN A 224 1.48 16.26 -10.60
N ARG A 225 1.96 17.51 -10.79
CA ARG A 225 2.32 17.97 -12.13
C ARG A 225 3.61 17.28 -12.58
N LYS A 226 3.61 16.78 -13.81
CA LYS A 226 4.81 16.17 -14.41
C LYS A 226 5.97 17.16 -14.52
N LYS A 227 5.68 18.43 -14.85
CA LYS A 227 6.67 19.49 -14.91
C LYS A 227 7.38 19.68 -13.58
N ASP A 228 6.64 19.78 -12.46
CA ASP A 228 7.23 19.92 -11.12
C ASP A 228 8.07 18.71 -10.74
N LEU A 229 7.62 17.50 -11.09
CA LEU A 229 8.40 16.29 -10.84
C LEU A 229 9.71 16.26 -11.63
N VAL A 230 9.68 16.64 -12.91
CA VAL A 230 10.89 16.73 -13.74
C VAL A 230 11.84 17.77 -13.16
N GLU A 231 11.36 18.97 -12.83
CA GLU A 231 12.16 20.04 -12.25
C GLU A 231 12.77 19.65 -10.89
N MET A 232 11.99 18.98 -10.02
CA MET A 232 12.44 18.53 -8.71
C MET A 232 13.54 17.47 -8.81
N TYR A 233 13.52 16.63 -9.82
CA TYR A 233 14.44 15.52 -9.99
C TYR A 233 15.40 15.67 -11.20
N LEU A 234 15.66 16.91 -11.66
CA LEU A 234 16.60 17.21 -12.76
C LEU A 234 17.95 16.52 -12.58
N ASP A 235 18.48 16.55 -11.35
CA ASP A 235 19.77 15.91 -11.02
C ASP A 235 19.72 14.37 -11.05
N ASP A 236 18.52 13.78 -10.95
CA ASP A 236 18.33 12.34 -10.88
C ASP A 236 16.91 11.93 -11.28
N PRO A 237 16.61 11.89 -12.57
CA PRO A 237 15.28 11.52 -13.09
C PRO A 237 14.77 10.15 -12.63
N THR A 238 15.67 9.25 -12.23
CA THR A 238 15.28 7.92 -11.75
C THR A 238 14.53 7.94 -10.42
N ARG A 239 14.54 9.08 -9.70
CA ARG A 239 13.76 9.29 -8.48
C ARG A 239 12.33 9.71 -8.74
N LEU A 240 12.00 10.10 -9.95
CA LEU A 240 10.68 10.57 -10.34
C LEU A 240 9.59 9.54 -10.00
N GLU A 241 9.87 8.26 -10.22
CA GLU A 241 8.94 7.16 -9.88
C GLU A 241 9.12 6.58 -8.47
N THR A 242 10.01 7.15 -7.64
CA THR A 242 10.33 6.56 -6.31
C THR A 242 9.08 6.34 -5.47
N GLU A 243 8.23 7.35 -5.34
CA GLU A 243 7.02 7.27 -4.51
C GLU A 243 6.07 6.17 -5.01
N LYS A 244 5.82 6.11 -6.32
CA LYS A 244 5.01 5.05 -6.95
C LYS A 244 5.62 3.67 -6.70
N THR A 245 6.92 3.52 -6.94
CA THR A 245 7.63 2.24 -6.79
C THR A 245 7.59 1.74 -5.34
N VAL A 246 7.74 2.63 -4.36
CA VAL A 246 7.63 2.29 -2.94
C VAL A 246 6.24 1.81 -2.61
N PHE A 247 5.20 2.57 -2.99
CA PHE A 247 3.82 2.15 -2.75
C PHE A 247 3.48 0.82 -3.44
N ALA A 248 3.94 0.60 -4.67
CA ALA A 248 3.72 -0.64 -5.40
C ALA A 248 4.41 -1.85 -4.74
N ALA A 249 5.54 -1.63 -4.08
CA ALA A 249 6.29 -2.65 -3.36
C ALA A 249 5.78 -2.91 -1.94
N CYS A 250 5.08 -1.93 -1.33
CA CYS A 250 4.58 -2.04 0.03
C CYS A 250 3.17 -2.64 0.05
N HIS A 251 3.02 -3.74 0.80
CA HIS A 251 1.71 -4.30 1.10
C HIS A 251 1.63 -4.55 2.60
N HIS A 252 1.04 -3.59 3.33
CA HIS A 252 1.04 -3.62 4.79
C HIS A 252 -0.22 -2.90 5.35
N PRO A 253 -0.90 -3.43 6.38
CA PRO A 253 -2.16 -2.85 6.88
C PRO A 253 -2.03 -1.43 7.42
N PHE A 254 -0.82 -1.03 7.88
CA PHE A 254 -0.53 0.28 8.46
C PHE A 254 0.30 1.18 7.54
N ILE A 255 0.30 0.90 6.23
CA ILE A 255 0.84 1.76 5.19
C ILE A 255 -0.27 2.03 4.18
N VAL A 256 -0.38 3.25 3.68
CA VAL A 256 -1.33 3.60 2.61
C VAL A 256 -1.05 2.72 1.39
N ASN A 257 -2.09 2.10 0.85
CA ASN A 257 -1.96 1.25 -0.33
C ASN A 257 -2.14 2.06 -1.62
N LEU A 258 -1.35 1.74 -2.63
CA LEU A 258 -1.55 2.19 -4.00
C LEU A 258 -2.49 1.21 -4.70
N ASP A 259 -3.67 1.69 -5.09
CA ASP A 259 -4.63 0.91 -5.86
C ASP A 259 -4.38 1.08 -7.37
N TYR A 260 -4.18 2.32 -7.84
CA TYR A 260 -3.83 2.61 -9.24
C TYR A 260 -2.79 3.73 -9.32
N ALA A 261 -1.90 3.66 -10.31
CA ALA A 261 -1.18 4.82 -10.80
C ALA A 261 -1.63 5.08 -12.24
N LEU A 262 -2.04 6.32 -12.50
CA LEU A 262 -2.56 6.78 -13.78
C LEU A 262 -1.80 8.02 -14.21
N GLN A 263 -1.92 8.39 -15.47
CA GLN A 263 -1.32 9.61 -15.95
C GLN A 263 -2.21 10.32 -16.97
N SER A 264 -2.13 11.64 -16.98
CA SER A 264 -2.60 12.49 -18.06
C SER A 264 -1.42 13.08 -18.83
N ARG A 265 -1.70 13.90 -19.83
CA ARG A 265 -0.65 14.63 -20.54
C ARG A 265 0.21 15.49 -19.60
N THR A 266 -0.39 16.07 -18.56
CA THR A 266 0.25 17.07 -17.68
C THR A 266 0.50 16.57 -16.27
N CYS A 267 -0.20 15.54 -15.81
CA CYS A 267 -0.19 15.07 -14.42
C CYS A 267 0.17 13.60 -14.31
N ALA A 268 0.90 13.29 -13.25
CA ALA A 268 1.11 11.97 -12.70
C ALA A 268 0.16 11.79 -11.50
N LEU A 269 -0.55 10.67 -11.43
CA LEU A 269 -1.69 10.44 -10.56
C LEU A 269 -1.49 9.16 -9.76
N LEU A 270 -1.68 9.22 -8.43
CA LEU A 270 -1.68 8.07 -7.55
C LEU A 270 -3.06 7.95 -6.89
N VAL A 271 -3.75 6.85 -7.13
CA VAL A 271 -5.02 6.52 -6.48
C VAL A 271 -4.72 5.63 -5.28
N LEU A 272 -4.85 6.20 -4.10
CA LEU A 272 -4.42 5.65 -2.83
C LEU A 272 -5.62 5.26 -1.97
N SER A 273 -5.43 4.31 -1.05
CA SER A 273 -6.45 4.00 -0.04
C SER A 273 -6.82 5.25 0.76
N LEU A 274 -8.11 5.43 1.03
CA LEU A 274 -8.62 6.61 1.74
C LEU A 274 -8.56 6.39 3.25
N ALA A 275 -7.70 7.16 3.92
CA ALA A 275 -7.73 7.34 5.37
C ALA A 275 -8.51 8.64 5.66
N ASN A 276 -9.73 8.52 6.16
CA ASN A 276 -10.71 9.60 6.16
C ASN A 276 -11.00 10.22 7.53
N ALA A 277 -10.22 9.86 8.57
CA ALA A 277 -10.39 10.39 9.91
C ALA A 277 -9.33 11.45 10.32
N GLY A 278 -8.63 12.03 9.34
CA GLY A 278 -7.56 13.00 9.57
C GLY A 278 -6.20 12.36 9.84
N ASN A 279 -5.35 13.01 10.62
CA ASN A 279 -4.02 12.54 10.97
C ASN A 279 -3.72 12.77 12.46
N LEU A 280 -2.62 12.24 12.97
CA LEU A 280 -2.28 12.38 14.39
C LEU A 280 -1.93 13.83 14.79
N GLN A 281 -1.55 14.72 13.86
CA GLN A 281 -1.38 16.14 14.15
C GLN A 281 -2.74 16.82 14.39
N ASP A 282 -3.76 16.45 13.60
CA ASP A 282 -5.13 16.94 13.79
C ASP A 282 -5.68 16.48 15.14
N MET A 283 -5.35 15.23 15.54
CA MET A 283 -5.73 14.72 16.87
C MET A 283 -5.12 15.54 18.02
N ILE A 284 -3.85 15.99 17.89
CA ILE A 284 -3.24 16.90 18.85
C ILE A 284 -4.00 18.24 18.87
N ASN A 285 -4.22 18.83 17.69
CA ASN A 285 -4.80 20.17 17.55
C ASN A 285 -6.26 20.24 18.05
N THR A 286 -7.01 19.15 17.90
CA THR A 286 -8.43 19.07 18.32
C THR A 286 -8.60 18.63 19.78
N SER A 287 -7.55 18.14 20.43
CA SER A 287 -7.59 17.76 21.85
C SER A 287 -7.61 18.98 22.75
N ALA A 288 -8.51 19.01 23.73
CA ALA A 288 -8.62 20.10 24.71
C ALA A 288 -7.31 20.36 25.51
N SER A 289 -6.47 19.33 25.65
CA SER A 289 -5.17 19.42 26.33
C SER A 289 -3.99 19.57 25.37
N ASN A 290 -4.21 19.72 24.06
CA ASN A 290 -3.20 19.69 23.00
C ASN A 290 -2.29 18.45 23.05
N ARG A 291 -2.79 17.33 23.55
CA ARG A 291 -2.05 16.06 23.68
C ARG A 291 -2.97 14.87 23.50
N VAL A 292 -2.40 13.73 23.13
CA VAL A 292 -3.12 12.47 22.91
C VAL A 292 -3.01 11.62 24.19
N PRO A 293 -4.10 10.96 24.65
CA PRO A 293 -4.05 10.04 25.79
C PRO A 293 -3.04 8.91 25.60
N SER A 294 -2.29 8.56 26.65
CA SER A 294 -1.20 7.55 26.64
C SER A 294 -1.62 6.22 26.00
N ALA A 295 -2.78 5.68 26.35
CA ALA A 295 -3.29 4.42 25.79
C ALA A 295 -3.44 4.47 24.27
N ARG A 296 -3.81 5.60 23.68
CA ARG A 296 -3.86 5.78 22.22
C ARG A 296 -2.46 5.87 21.62
N VAL A 297 -1.54 6.59 22.31
CA VAL A 297 -0.17 6.78 21.82
C VAL A 297 0.57 5.45 21.77
N VAL A 298 0.46 4.59 22.79
CA VAL A 298 1.04 3.25 22.78
C VAL A 298 0.53 2.43 21.60
N PHE A 299 -0.78 2.44 21.37
CA PHE A 299 -1.41 1.71 20.28
C PHE A 299 -0.91 2.17 18.91
N TYR A 300 -0.96 3.48 18.64
CA TYR A 300 -0.49 4.03 17.36
C TYR A 300 1.02 3.88 17.18
N ALA A 301 1.81 4.01 18.25
CA ALA A 301 3.25 3.77 18.21
C ALA A 301 3.57 2.32 17.81
N ALA A 302 2.79 1.35 18.32
CA ALA A 302 2.96 -0.06 17.93
C ALA A 302 2.66 -0.29 16.44
N GLU A 303 1.61 0.32 15.90
CA GLU A 303 1.28 0.24 14.47
C GLU A 303 2.35 0.91 13.60
N VAL A 304 2.90 2.06 14.02
CA VAL A 304 4.01 2.73 13.34
C VAL A 304 5.27 1.87 13.39
N VAL A 305 5.57 1.19 14.51
CA VAL A 305 6.71 0.25 14.61
C VAL A 305 6.58 -0.89 13.60
N LEU A 306 5.38 -1.44 13.42
CA LEU A 306 5.12 -2.47 12.40
C LEU A 306 5.31 -1.92 10.98
N ALA A 307 4.82 -0.72 10.70
CA ALA A 307 4.96 -0.08 9.38
C ALA A 307 6.43 0.23 9.05
N LEU A 308 7.19 0.80 9.99
CA LEU A 308 8.63 1.05 9.82
C LEU A 308 9.41 -0.25 9.68
N GLY A 309 9.10 -1.27 10.50
CA GLY A 309 9.71 -2.59 10.39
C GLY A 309 9.54 -3.18 8.99
N HIS A 310 8.34 -3.05 8.40
CA HIS A 310 8.08 -3.48 7.03
C HIS A 310 8.98 -2.76 6.00
N LEU A 311 9.10 -1.43 6.09
CA LEU A 311 10.00 -0.67 5.20
C LEU A 311 11.47 -1.06 5.38
N HIS A 312 11.92 -1.23 6.63
CA HIS A 312 13.30 -1.60 6.93
C HIS A 312 13.65 -3.02 6.45
N ASP A 313 12.70 -3.97 6.53
CA ASP A 313 12.85 -5.32 5.96
C ASP A 313 12.98 -5.28 4.44
N LEU A 314 12.27 -4.35 3.78
CA LEU A 314 12.41 -4.04 2.35
C LEU A 314 13.72 -3.29 2.02
N LYS A 315 14.59 -3.03 3.01
CA LYS A 315 15.81 -2.22 2.86
C LYS A 315 15.52 -0.79 2.43
N MET A 316 14.43 -0.23 2.92
CA MET A 316 14.03 1.15 2.71
C MET A 316 13.93 1.89 4.04
N MET A 317 14.37 3.15 4.08
CA MET A 317 14.19 4.06 5.21
C MET A 317 13.14 5.11 4.86
N TYR A 318 12.27 5.44 5.81
CA TYR A 318 11.13 6.34 5.60
C TYR A 318 11.51 7.82 5.56
N ARG A 319 12.29 8.30 6.51
CA ARG A 319 12.94 9.62 6.63
C ARG A 319 12.07 10.82 6.98
N ASP A 320 10.74 10.73 6.92
CA ASP A 320 9.86 11.86 7.21
C ASP A 320 8.72 11.50 8.19
N LEU A 321 9.05 10.74 9.23
CA LEU A 321 8.07 10.39 10.26
C LEU A 321 7.73 11.60 11.13
N LYS A 322 6.45 11.95 11.14
CA LYS A 322 5.86 13.03 11.93
C LYS A 322 4.35 12.81 12.08
N PRO A 323 3.66 13.40 13.06
CA PRO A 323 2.23 13.16 13.28
C PRO A 323 1.33 13.45 12.08
N SER A 324 1.68 14.41 11.21
CA SER A 324 0.89 14.73 10.02
C SER A 324 0.97 13.68 8.91
N ASN A 325 2.01 12.83 8.91
CA ASN A 325 2.18 11.75 7.93
C ASN A 325 1.62 10.41 8.44
N VAL A 326 1.07 10.37 9.66
CA VAL A 326 0.37 9.21 10.22
C VAL A 326 -1.12 9.50 10.15
N LEU A 327 -1.79 8.93 9.14
CA LEU A 327 -3.21 9.12 8.90
C LEU A 327 -4.03 8.20 9.79
N LEU A 328 -5.23 8.65 10.18
CA LEU A 328 -6.19 7.89 10.96
C LEU A 328 -7.32 7.39 10.07
N CYS A 329 -7.63 6.11 10.17
CA CYS A 329 -8.73 5.47 9.46
C CYS A 329 -10.01 5.42 10.31
N GLU A 330 -11.17 5.26 9.69
CA GLU A 330 -12.46 5.13 10.38
C GLU A 330 -12.52 3.93 11.32
N ASP A 331 -11.77 2.87 11.01
CA ASP A 331 -11.66 1.67 11.85
C ASP A 331 -10.79 1.88 13.10
N GLY A 332 -10.30 3.10 13.34
CA GLY A 332 -9.49 3.48 14.49
C GLY A 332 -8.01 3.10 14.39
N HIS A 333 -7.59 2.45 13.31
CA HIS A 333 -6.19 2.16 12.99
C HIS A 333 -5.52 3.30 12.24
N ILE A 334 -4.18 3.25 12.13
CA ILE A 334 -3.43 4.25 11.35
C ILE A 334 -2.92 3.70 10.02
N GLN A 335 -2.58 4.62 9.14
CA GLN A 335 -1.78 4.32 7.94
C GLN A 335 -0.68 5.37 7.77
N LEU A 336 0.55 4.89 7.55
CA LEU A 336 1.69 5.73 7.22
C LEU A 336 1.58 6.18 5.76
N ALA A 337 1.64 7.48 5.52
CA ALA A 337 1.46 8.12 4.21
C ALA A 337 2.75 8.82 3.75
N ASP A 338 2.72 9.39 2.55
CA ASP A 338 3.78 10.21 1.96
C ASP A 338 5.15 9.51 1.84
N MET A 339 5.26 8.65 0.83
CA MET A 339 6.49 7.90 0.55
C MET A 339 7.52 8.68 -0.29
N GLY A 340 7.29 9.96 -0.58
CA GLY A 340 8.22 10.82 -1.32
C GLY A 340 9.60 10.97 -0.65
N GLY A 341 9.64 10.80 0.67
CA GLY A 341 10.85 10.80 1.47
C GLY A 341 11.67 9.51 1.42
N VAL A 342 11.09 8.39 1.03
CA VAL A 342 11.72 7.07 1.15
C VAL A 342 13.01 6.94 0.34
N ALA A 343 13.97 6.21 0.88
CA ALA A 343 15.22 5.90 0.20
C ALA A 343 15.74 4.50 0.47
N ASP A 344 16.52 3.98 -0.48
CA ASP A 344 17.21 2.70 -0.39
C ASP A 344 18.32 2.70 0.68
N CYS A 345 18.37 1.62 1.47
CA CYS A 345 19.45 1.29 2.40
C CYS A 345 20.48 0.31 1.78
N GLY A 346 20.30 -0.05 0.51
CA GLY A 346 21.10 -1.03 -0.20
C GLY A 346 20.40 -2.37 -0.36
N GLY A 347 19.97 -2.68 -1.59
CA GLY A 347 19.31 -3.93 -1.96
C GLY A 347 17.79 -3.90 -1.95
N SER A 348 17.15 -2.72 -1.89
CA SER A 348 15.71 -2.56 -2.09
C SER A 348 15.33 -2.57 -3.58
N VAL A 349 14.02 -2.52 -3.86
CA VAL A 349 13.48 -2.28 -5.22
C VAL A 349 13.91 -0.94 -5.83
N LEU A 350 14.38 0.00 -4.99
CA LEU A 350 14.92 1.30 -5.40
C LEU A 350 16.42 1.24 -5.71
N SER A 351 17.06 0.08 -5.51
CA SER A 351 18.52 -0.05 -5.67
C SER A 351 18.90 -0.01 -7.15
N LYS A 352 19.86 0.85 -7.46
CA LYS A 352 20.49 0.95 -8.79
C LYS A 352 21.78 0.14 -8.88
N GLY A 353 21.91 -0.86 -8.02
CA GLY A 353 23.15 -1.62 -7.87
C GLY A 353 24.23 -0.84 -7.11
N ASP A 354 25.47 -1.26 -7.26
CA ASP A 354 26.62 -0.70 -6.51
C ASP A 354 27.03 0.72 -6.98
N HIS A 355 26.33 1.28 -7.97
CA HIS A 355 26.66 2.56 -8.60
C HIS A 355 25.85 3.78 -8.11
N ASP A 356 24.96 3.65 -7.08
CA ASP A 356 24.29 4.85 -6.54
C ASP A 356 25.29 5.69 -5.72
N PRO A 357 25.69 6.89 -6.19
CA PRO A 357 26.71 7.71 -5.52
C PRO A 357 26.25 8.28 -4.17
N ARG A 358 24.97 8.12 -3.84
CA ARG A 358 24.37 8.58 -2.58
C ARG A 358 24.33 7.48 -1.52
N LEU A 359 24.58 6.24 -1.92
CA LEU A 359 24.67 5.08 -1.05
C LEU A 359 26.15 4.73 -0.88
N MET A 360 26.60 4.65 0.36
CA MET A 360 27.89 4.08 0.74
C MET A 360 27.66 2.75 1.45
N LYS A 361 28.60 1.84 1.29
CA LYS A 361 28.70 0.67 2.18
C LYS A 361 29.72 0.99 3.27
N ASP A 362 29.36 0.81 4.52
CA ASP A 362 30.29 0.88 5.64
C ASP A 362 31.22 -0.36 5.65
N ARG A 363 32.13 -0.42 6.67
CA ARG A 363 33.08 -1.54 6.79
C ARG A 363 32.40 -2.89 7.00
N GLN A 364 31.14 -2.92 7.45
CA GLN A 364 30.31 -4.10 7.63
C GLN A 364 29.43 -4.39 6.39
N GLY A 365 29.55 -3.61 5.32
CA GLY A 365 28.71 -3.76 4.11
C GLY A 365 27.31 -3.16 4.23
N LYS A 366 26.98 -2.47 5.33
CA LYS A 366 25.68 -1.83 5.54
C LYS A 366 25.59 -0.55 4.71
N GLY A 367 24.47 -0.38 4.00
CA GLY A 367 24.21 0.81 3.20
C GLY A 367 23.99 2.07 4.05
N ARG A 368 24.70 3.15 3.76
CA ARG A 368 24.53 4.47 4.40
C ARG A 368 24.17 5.53 3.39
N ARG A 369 23.11 6.29 3.65
CA ARG A 369 22.58 7.32 2.74
C ARG A 369 23.18 8.68 3.05
N ARG A 370 23.49 9.48 1.99
CA ARG A 370 24.12 10.80 2.11
C ARG A 370 23.21 11.98 1.74
N SER A 371 22.06 11.74 1.15
CA SER A 371 21.10 12.79 0.80
C SER A 371 20.37 13.29 2.04
N ILE A 372 20.13 14.59 2.15
CA ILE A 372 19.38 15.19 3.25
C ILE A 372 17.91 15.32 2.81
N MET A 373 17.02 14.79 3.63
CA MET A 373 15.57 14.82 3.42
C MET A 373 14.86 14.69 4.77
N GLY A 374 13.68 15.28 4.92
CA GLY A 374 12.87 15.16 6.12
C GLY A 374 12.46 16.52 6.69
N THR A 375 11.74 16.51 7.80
CA THR A 375 11.18 17.70 8.44
C THR A 375 12.03 18.15 9.62
N HIS A 376 12.46 19.41 9.62
CA HIS A 376 13.20 20.01 10.73
C HIS A 376 12.53 19.75 12.09
N GLY A 377 13.34 19.43 13.10
CA GLY A 377 12.88 19.11 14.46
C GLY A 377 12.37 17.68 14.64
N TYR A 378 12.36 16.84 13.58
CA TYR A 378 12.21 15.39 13.63
C TYR A 378 13.45 14.66 13.13
N MET A 379 14.36 15.36 12.48
CA MET A 379 15.59 14.81 11.95
C MET A 379 16.52 14.33 13.06
N ALA A 380 17.15 13.18 12.85
CA ALA A 380 18.13 12.62 13.74
C ALA A 380 19.45 13.42 13.74
N PRO A 381 20.24 13.38 14.84
CA PRO A 381 21.48 14.14 14.97
C PRO A 381 22.48 13.91 13.83
N GLU A 382 22.61 12.66 13.37
CA GLU A 382 23.46 12.28 12.25
C GLU A 382 23.02 12.91 10.93
N MET A 383 21.72 13.15 10.71
CA MET A 383 21.22 13.89 9.53
C MET A 383 21.50 15.38 9.65
N VAL A 384 21.26 15.97 10.84
CA VAL A 384 21.55 17.38 11.09
C VAL A 384 23.04 17.67 10.88
N LYS A 385 23.91 16.79 11.37
CA LYS A 385 25.36 16.90 11.19
C LYS A 385 25.79 16.95 9.72
N LEU A 386 25.08 16.23 8.83
CA LEU A 386 25.37 16.23 7.39
C LEU A 386 25.04 17.55 6.69
N MET A 387 24.14 18.39 7.25
CA MET A 387 23.74 19.66 6.64
C MET A 387 24.92 20.63 6.54
N GLY A 388 25.83 20.62 7.51
CA GLY A 388 27.04 21.45 7.52
C GLY A 388 28.25 20.89 6.76
N GLN A 389 28.11 19.70 6.16
CA GLN A 389 29.23 19.01 5.50
C GLN A 389 29.11 19.07 3.98
N LYS A 390 30.26 19.19 3.28
CA LYS A 390 30.32 19.02 1.84
C LYS A 390 29.94 17.58 1.47
N ARG A 391 29.25 17.38 0.34
CA ARG A 391 28.67 16.09 -0.08
C ARG A 391 29.69 14.93 -0.04
N TYR A 392 30.95 15.17 -0.38
CA TYR A 392 31.99 14.13 -0.38
C TYR A 392 32.55 13.81 1.03
N GLU A 393 32.34 14.69 2.02
CA GLU A 393 32.75 14.49 3.40
C GLU A 393 31.72 13.73 4.23
N ARG A 394 30.50 13.55 3.72
CA ARG A 394 29.38 12.96 4.45
C ARG A 394 29.57 11.47 4.67
N VAL A 395 29.54 11.05 5.93
CA VAL A 395 29.59 9.63 6.34
C VAL A 395 28.25 8.91 6.04
N GLY A 396 27.15 9.66 5.99
CA GLY A 396 25.81 9.12 5.76
C GLY A 396 25.15 8.57 7.02
N TYR A 397 23.92 8.07 6.89
CA TYR A 397 23.06 7.56 7.95
C TYR A 397 22.34 6.29 7.50
N THR A 398 21.75 5.59 8.46
CA THR A 398 21.02 4.32 8.27
C THR A 398 19.54 4.52 8.55
N GLU A 399 18.74 3.45 8.46
CA GLU A 399 17.32 3.39 8.83
C GLU A 399 17.04 3.77 10.30
N LEU A 400 18.05 3.80 11.15
CA LEU A 400 17.91 4.17 12.57
C LEU A 400 17.44 5.61 12.79
N ILE A 401 17.53 6.46 11.78
CA ILE A 401 16.95 7.83 11.80
C ILE A 401 15.44 7.80 11.99
N ASP A 402 14.75 6.77 11.49
CA ASP A 402 13.30 6.64 11.62
C ASP A 402 12.88 6.38 13.07
N TYR A 403 13.71 5.66 13.83
CA TYR A 403 13.47 5.43 15.25
C TYR A 403 13.70 6.68 16.11
N TRP A 404 14.65 7.53 15.73
CA TRP A 404 14.75 8.86 16.33
C TRP A 404 13.47 9.68 16.08
N SER A 405 13.01 9.74 14.84
CA SER A 405 11.79 10.46 14.47
C SER A 405 10.55 9.89 15.15
N LEU A 406 10.51 8.58 15.42
CA LEU A 406 9.48 7.93 16.24
C LEU A 406 9.51 8.45 17.68
N GLY A 407 10.66 8.56 18.30
CA GLY A 407 10.81 9.11 19.66
C GLY A 407 10.30 10.55 19.76
N VAL A 408 10.67 11.41 18.80
CA VAL A 408 10.16 12.80 18.72
C VAL A 408 8.64 12.83 18.51
N THR A 409 8.12 11.93 17.67
CA THR A 409 6.68 11.83 17.38
C THR A 409 5.89 11.40 18.61
N ILE A 410 6.33 10.36 19.33
CA ILE A 410 5.69 9.88 20.56
C ILE A 410 5.70 10.96 21.64
N PHE A 411 6.84 11.60 21.87
CA PHE A 411 6.94 12.70 22.82
C PHE A 411 5.95 13.81 22.48
N LYS A 412 5.86 14.20 21.20
CA LYS A 412 4.94 15.24 20.76
C LYS A 412 3.47 14.83 20.93
N LEU A 413 3.11 13.59 20.69
CA LEU A 413 1.75 13.09 20.93
C LEU A 413 1.38 13.16 22.40
N LEU A 414 2.29 12.79 23.31
CA LEU A 414 2.08 12.79 24.76
C LEU A 414 2.13 14.20 25.39
N CYS A 415 2.91 15.13 24.81
CA CYS A 415 3.20 16.43 25.40
C CYS A 415 2.58 17.61 24.64
N GLY A 416 2.20 17.43 23.37
CA GLY A 416 1.73 18.50 22.49
C GLY A 416 2.88 19.29 21.82
N THR A 417 4.10 19.22 22.35
CA THR A 417 5.29 19.91 21.87
C THR A 417 6.41 18.91 21.58
N ARG A 418 7.41 19.30 20.79
CA ARG A 418 8.59 18.48 20.56
C ARG A 418 9.54 18.48 21.77
N PRO A 419 10.37 17.43 21.96
CA PRO A 419 11.27 17.33 23.12
C PRO A 419 12.33 18.44 23.13
N PHE A 420 12.73 18.95 21.95
CA PHE A 420 13.69 20.03 21.82
C PHE A 420 12.99 21.35 21.52
N ASP A 421 13.34 22.42 22.22
CA ASP A 421 12.59 23.69 22.25
C ASP A 421 12.54 24.40 20.88
N LYS A 422 11.31 24.50 20.33
CA LYS A 422 11.04 25.19 19.07
C LYS A 422 11.52 26.66 19.07
N LYS A 423 11.34 27.39 20.18
CA LYS A 423 11.74 28.81 20.31
C LYS A 423 13.25 28.99 20.24
N LYS A 424 14.01 28.03 20.77
CA LYS A 424 15.49 28.04 20.63
C LYS A 424 15.91 27.74 19.20
N PHE A 425 15.23 26.81 18.51
CA PHE A 425 15.47 26.53 17.09
C PHE A 425 15.16 27.74 16.21
N GLU A 426 14.04 28.41 16.44
CA GLU A 426 13.64 29.61 15.68
C GLU A 426 14.61 30.77 15.88
N LYS A 427 15.06 31.05 17.11
CA LYS A 427 16.09 32.06 17.40
C LYS A 427 17.43 31.78 16.72
N ILE A 428 17.81 30.51 16.60
CA ILE A 428 19.03 30.12 15.87
C ILE A 428 18.87 30.42 14.37
N ARG A 429 17.68 30.29 13.85
CA ARG A 429 17.35 30.53 12.43
C ARG A 429 17.22 32.02 12.09
N GLU A 430 16.70 32.83 13.01
CA GLU A 430 16.49 34.29 12.83
C GLU A 430 17.78 35.07 12.85
N ASN A 431 18.84 34.58 13.51
CA ASN A 431 20.17 35.20 13.46
C ASN A 431 20.87 34.90 12.12
N GLN A 432 20.36 35.48 11.03
CA GLN A 432 20.70 35.14 9.64
C GLN A 432 22.09 35.59 9.16
N GLU A 433 22.89 36.31 9.95
CA GLU A 433 24.19 36.84 9.50
C GLU A 433 25.40 35.95 9.82
N GLN A 434 25.21 34.80 10.51
CA GLN A 434 26.32 33.88 10.80
C GLN A 434 26.36 32.70 9.84
N GLN A 435 27.57 32.25 9.48
CA GLN A 435 27.89 31.18 8.53
C GLN A 435 27.09 29.89 8.79
N ASP A 436 26.67 29.20 7.72
CA ASP A 436 25.85 27.97 7.78
C ASP A 436 26.39 26.87 8.71
N LYS A 437 27.71 26.77 8.86
CA LYS A 437 28.33 25.80 9.79
C LYS A 437 28.03 26.07 11.25
N ASP A 438 27.92 27.33 11.65
CA ASP A 438 27.64 27.70 13.04
C ASP A 438 26.21 27.35 13.46
N LYS A 439 25.24 27.46 12.55
CA LYS A 439 23.85 27.10 12.78
C LYS A 439 23.66 25.60 12.95
N THR A 440 24.28 24.80 12.09
CA THR A 440 24.24 23.34 12.12
C THR A 440 24.87 22.79 13.39
N ASN A 441 25.98 23.36 13.84
CA ASN A 441 26.63 22.99 15.09
C ASN A 441 25.74 23.30 16.30
N LYS A 442 25.08 24.45 16.34
CA LYS A 442 24.13 24.82 17.43
C LYS A 442 22.91 23.91 17.47
N GLU A 443 22.33 23.57 16.30
CA GLU A 443 21.22 22.64 16.21
C GLU A 443 21.61 21.24 16.69
N TYR A 444 22.76 20.73 16.26
CA TYR A 444 23.29 19.45 16.71
C TYR A 444 23.54 19.42 18.24
N GLU A 445 24.12 20.48 18.81
CA GLU A 445 24.34 20.57 20.26
C GLU A 445 23.01 20.64 21.05
N MET A 446 21.96 21.21 20.47
CA MET A 446 20.62 21.18 21.10
C MET A 446 20.05 19.78 21.20
N LEU A 447 20.29 18.90 20.21
CA LEU A 447 19.80 17.54 20.22
C LEU A 447 20.50 16.65 21.28
N LYS A 448 21.61 17.12 21.87
CA LYS A 448 22.33 16.45 22.97
C LYS A 448 21.82 16.87 24.35
N GLN A 449 20.93 17.87 24.44
CA GLN A 449 20.44 18.36 25.73
C GLN A 449 19.54 17.31 26.39
N GLU A 450 19.55 17.32 27.73
CA GLU A 450 18.66 16.48 28.52
C GLU A 450 17.19 16.85 28.25
N ILE A 451 16.37 15.82 28.08
CA ILE A 451 14.92 15.99 27.80
C ILE A 451 14.19 16.22 29.12
N VAL A 452 13.44 17.30 29.20
CA VAL A 452 12.58 17.58 30.34
C VAL A 452 11.23 16.89 30.16
N TYR A 453 10.96 15.91 31.01
CA TYR A 453 9.69 15.18 31.00
C TYR A 453 8.70 15.78 32.00
N PRO A 454 7.45 16.06 31.58
CA PRO A 454 6.36 16.36 32.51
C PRO A 454 6.15 15.23 33.55
N SER A 455 5.67 15.56 34.73
CA SER A 455 5.50 14.61 35.83
C SER A 455 4.52 13.47 35.56
N TYR A 456 3.61 13.65 34.59
CA TYR A 456 2.61 12.66 34.22
C TYR A 456 3.12 11.56 33.28
N PHE A 457 4.37 11.65 32.80
CA PHE A 457 4.96 10.57 31.99
C PHE A 457 5.24 9.34 32.85
N THR A 458 4.86 8.15 32.36
CA THR A 458 5.19 6.90 33.03
C THR A 458 6.70 6.57 32.92
N LYS A 459 7.16 5.61 33.70
CA LYS A 459 8.57 5.15 33.62
C LYS A 459 8.86 4.51 32.26
N GLU A 460 7.91 3.74 31.76
CA GLU A 460 7.99 3.03 30.49
C GLU A 460 8.03 3.99 29.31
N GLU A 461 7.20 5.05 29.32
CA GLU A 461 7.21 6.12 28.32
C GLU A 461 8.56 6.83 28.27
N LYS A 462 9.08 7.23 29.43
CA LYS A 462 10.39 7.89 29.54
C LYS A 462 11.50 6.97 29.02
N SER A 463 11.55 5.73 29.50
CA SER A 463 12.56 4.75 29.11
C SER A 463 12.55 4.50 27.59
N PHE A 464 11.37 4.34 26.99
CA PHE A 464 11.22 4.10 25.55
C PHE A 464 11.70 5.30 24.73
N ILE A 465 11.25 6.50 25.09
CA ILE A 465 11.65 7.74 24.40
C ILE A 465 13.15 8.00 24.55
N GLU A 466 13.73 7.84 25.75
CA GLU A 466 15.17 7.99 25.99
C GLU A 466 15.99 6.97 25.20
N GLY A 467 15.49 5.74 25.08
CA GLY A 467 16.10 4.71 24.23
C GLY A 467 16.12 5.10 22.74
N LEU A 468 15.03 5.67 22.24
CA LEU A 468 14.92 6.11 20.85
C LEU A 468 15.70 7.40 20.56
N LEU A 469 15.83 8.32 21.53
CA LEU A 469 16.51 9.60 21.39
C LEU A 469 17.99 9.57 21.82
N LYS A 470 18.64 8.41 21.67
CA LYS A 470 20.10 8.31 21.80
C LYS A 470 20.78 8.97 20.60
N VAL A 471 21.72 9.88 20.88
CA VAL A 471 22.48 10.63 19.87
C VAL A 471 23.32 9.68 19.01
N GLU A 472 24.00 8.72 19.67
CA GLU A 472 24.78 7.71 18.99
C GLU A 472 23.88 6.60 18.42
N GLU A 473 23.94 6.38 17.09
CA GLU A 473 23.15 5.40 16.37
C GLU A 473 23.24 3.98 16.99
N SER A 474 24.44 3.58 17.41
CA SER A 474 24.72 2.23 17.95
C SER A 474 24.07 1.97 19.31
N GLU A 475 23.79 3.03 20.10
CA GLU A 475 23.15 2.96 21.40
C GLU A 475 21.62 3.13 21.31
N ARG A 476 21.12 3.55 20.14
CA ARG A 476 19.71 3.82 19.92
C ARG A 476 18.90 2.53 19.97
N LEU A 477 17.78 2.56 20.68
CA LEU A 477 16.83 1.45 20.69
C LEU A 477 16.40 1.12 19.26
N GLY A 478 16.44 -0.15 18.88
CA GLY A 478 16.25 -0.62 17.52
C GLY A 478 17.54 -0.79 16.71
N SER A 479 18.72 -0.45 17.25
CA SER A 479 20.01 -0.71 16.58
C SER A 479 20.25 -2.21 16.31
N LYS A 480 19.59 -3.09 17.07
CA LYS A 480 19.61 -4.55 16.90
C LYS A 480 18.44 -5.07 16.05
N GLY A 481 17.60 -4.18 15.54
CA GLY A 481 16.42 -4.52 14.72
C GLY A 481 15.10 -4.16 15.40
N VAL A 482 13.98 -4.36 14.68
CA VAL A 482 12.62 -3.99 15.14
C VAL A 482 12.18 -4.76 16.39
N ASP A 483 12.69 -5.97 16.61
CA ASP A 483 12.33 -6.78 17.77
C ASP A 483 12.84 -6.19 19.10
N ASP A 484 13.90 -5.38 19.03
CA ASP A 484 14.41 -4.61 20.17
C ASP A 484 13.37 -3.57 20.66
N LEU A 485 12.62 -2.94 19.71
CA LEU A 485 11.51 -2.07 20.05
C LEU A 485 10.31 -2.85 20.58
N LYS A 486 9.93 -3.93 19.89
CA LYS A 486 8.77 -4.76 20.24
C LYS A 486 8.88 -5.37 21.64
N GLY A 487 10.10 -5.71 22.07
CA GLY A 487 10.37 -6.29 23.39
C GLY A 487 10.41 -5.29 24.54
N HIS A 488 10.33 -3.97 24.27
CA HIS A 488 10.41 -2.97 25.32
C HIS A 488 9.14 -2.97 26.21
N PRO A 489 9.25 -2.78 27.56
CA PRO A 489 8.12 -2.76 28.49
C PRO A 489 6.99 -1.78 28.13
N TYR A 490 7.27 -0.74 27.38
CA TYR A 490 6.27 0.19 26.84
C TYR A 490 5.17 -0.51 26.04
N PHE A 491 5.49 -1.63 25.39
CA PHE A 491 4.56 -2.43 24.59
C PHE A 491 4.13 -3.74 25.26
N SER A 492 4.29 -3.86 26.58
CA SER A 492 3.98 -5.11 27.32
C SER A 492 2.55 -5.64 27.11
N ASN A 493 1.60 -4.76 26.82
CA ASN A 493 0.19 -5.11 26.60
C ASN A 493 -0.19 -5.27 25.11
N ILE A 494 0.77 -5.24 24.19
CA ILE A 494 0.53 -5.34 22.75
C ILE A 494 0.70 -6.79 22.29
N ASP A 495 -0.37 -7.36 21.76
CA ASP A 495 -0.34 -8.63 21.02
C ASP A 495 -0.03 -8.31 19.54
N TRP A 496 1.23 -8.45 19.15
CA TRP A 496 1.72 -8.08 17.82
C TRP A 496 1.07 -8.87 16.70
N ASP A 497 0.75 -10.14 16.94
CA ASP A 497 0.11 -11.01 15.92
C ASP A 497 -1.33 -10.63 15.68
N LYS A 498 -2.07 -10.25 16.71
CA LYS A 498 -3.43 -9.73 16.55
C LYS A 498 -3.44 -8.31 16.01
N LEU A 499 -2.46 -7.49 16.40
CA LEU A 499 -2.38 -6.12 15.95
C LEU A 499 -2.17 -6.03 14.44
N ILE A 500 -1.21 -6.79 13.88
CA ILE A 500 -0.96 -6.77 12.44
C ILE A 500 -2.15 -7.29 11.61
N GLN A 501 -2.98 -8.15 12.19
CA GLN A 501 -4.22 -8.66 11.59
C GLN A 501 -5.42 -7.72 11.81
N LYS A 502 -5.23 -6.59 12.48
CA LYS A 502 -6.29 -5.67 12.92
C LYS A 502 -7.38 -6.35 13.78
N HIS A 503 -7.00 -7.37 14.54
CA HIS A 503 -7.90 -8.08 15.47
C HIS A 503 -7.90 -7.47 16.89
N VAL A 504 -7.12 -6.44 17.13
CA VAL A 504 -7.12 -5.67 18.38
C VAL A 504 -8.12 -4.52 18.22
N ILE A 505 -9.00 -4.35 19.20
CA ILE A 505 -9.95 -3.23 19.19
C ILE A 505 -9.18 -1.94 19.49
N PRO A 506 -9.21 -0.94 18.59
CA PRO A 506 -8.54 0.33 18.82
C PRO A 506 -9.09 1.06 20.06
N PRO A 507 -8.24 1.73 20.83
CA PRO A 507 -8.65 2.48 22.02
C PRO A 507 -9.44 3.77 21.69
N PHE A 508 -9.62 4.06 20.43
CA PHE A 508 -10.38 5.19 19.93
C PHE A 508 -10.97 4.90 18.56
N MET A 509 -12.25 5.06 18.42
CA MET A 509 -12.96 5.03 17.15
C MET A 509 -13.31 6.47 16.76
N PRO A 510 -12.80 6.98 15.64
CA PRO A 510 -13.16 8.30 15.15
C PRO A 510 -14.66 8.39 14.84
N ALA A 511 -15.26 9.54 15.08
CA ALA A 511 -16.61 9.79 14.59
C ALA A 511 -16.61 9.77 13.04
N PRO A 512 -17.60 9.11 12.42
CA PRO A 512 -17.70 9.11 10.96
C PRO A 512 -17.75 10.54 10.41
N LYS A 513 -16.84 10.87 9.50
CA LYS A 513 -16.84 12.16 8.84
C LYS A 513 -17.95 12.18 7.77
N MET A 514 -18.84 13.15 7.87
CA MET A 514 -19.86 13.34 6.84
C MET A 514 -19.23 14.00 5.62
N TYR A 515 -19.16 13.25 4.54
CA TYR A 515 -18.63 13.74 3.27
C TYR A 515 -19.76 14.08 2.29
N PRO A 516 -19.56 15.05 1.39
CA PRO A 516 -20.49 15.29 0.30
C PRO A 516 -20.74 14.01 -0.52
N THR A 517 -22.01 13.77 -0.84
CA THR A 517 -22.41 12.60 -1.64
C THR A 517 -22.45 12.89 -3.14
N ARG A 518 -22.45 14.18 -3.50
CA ARG A 518 -22.43 14.62 -4.90
C ARG A 518 -21.01 14.97 -5.32
N PRO A 519 -20.58 14.57 -6.52
CA PRO A 519 -19.30 15.00 -7.08
C PRO A 519 -19.19 16.53 -7.08
N ALA A 520 -18.01 17.03 -6.76
CA ALA A 520 -17.71 18.46 -6.73
C ALA A 520 -17.27 18.98 -8.11
N PHE A 521 -16.74 18.09 -8.94
CA PHE A 521 -16.19 18.43 -10.26
C PHE A 521 -16.83 17.57 -11.34
N HIS A 522 -17.06 18.16 -12.51
CA HIS A 522 -17.69 17.47 -13.64
C HIS A 522 -16.68 16.67 -14.47
N SER A 523 -15.43 17.11 -14.52
CA SER A 523 -14.35 16.42 -15.22
C SER A 523 -13.00 16.65 -14.51
N PHE A 524 -11.98 15.91 -14.96
CA PHE A 524 -10.62 16.09 -14.45
C PHE A 524 -10.06 17.47 -14.80
N GLU A 525 -10.36 18.00 -15.98
CA GLU A 525 -9.96 19.34 -16.42
C GLU A 525 -10.65 20.45 -15.61
N ASP A 526 -11.94 20.26 -15.29
CA ASP A 526 -12.71 21.17 -14.42
C ASP A 526 -12.07 21.23 -13.02
N MET A 527 -11.74 20.08 -12.46
CA MET A 527 -11.02 19.97 -11.20
C MET A 527 -9.68 20.72 -11.24
N LEU A 528 -8.83 20.48 -12.23
CA LEU A 528 -7.54 21.15 -12.36
C LEU A 528 -7.70 22.67 -12.48
N SER A 529 -8.69 23.12 -13.26
CA SER A 529 -8.96 24.54 -13.44
C SER A 529 -9.43 25.21 -12.16
N THR A 530 -10.25 24.53 -11.35
CA THR A 530 -10.73 25.02 -10.05
C THR A 530 -9.59 25.09 -9.03
N LEU A 531 -8.76 24.05 -8.95
CA LEU A 531 -7.61 24.00 -8.08
C LEU A 531 -6.55 25.08 -8.42
N ALA A 532 -6.40 25.44 -9.69
CA ALA A 532 -5.56 26.56 -10.11
C ALA A 532 -6.09 27.90 -9.62
N LYS A 533 -7.41 28.16 -9.78
CA LYS A 533 -8.06 29.39 -9.30
C LYS A 533 -7.97 29.56 -7.77
N GLU A 534 -8.15 28.48 -7.00
CA GLU A 534 -8.00 28.51 -5.54
C GLU A 534 -6.59 28.94 -5.11
N ARG A 535 -5.57 28.45 -5.80
CA ARG A 535 -4.17 28.77 -5.55
C ARG A 535 -3.86 30.24 -5.81
N LEU A 536 -4.35 30.78 -6.94
CA LEU A 536 -4.23 32.18 -7.29
C LEU A 536 -4.95 33.09 -6.26
N ALA A 537 -6.15 32.68 -5.82
CA ALA A 537 -6.91 33.41 -4.81
C ALA A 537 -6.22 33.42 -3.42
N SER A 538 -5.39 32.41 -3.11
CA SER A 538 -4.59 32.34 -1.89
C SER A 538 -3.26 33.12 -1.96
N GLY A 539 -2.99 33.85 -3.04
CA GLY A 539 -1.78 34.65 -3.24
C GLY A 539 -0.54 33.83 -3.59
N GLN A 540 -0.70 32.58 -3.98
CA GLN A 540 0.39 31.74 -4.49
C GLN A 540 0.57 31.98 -6.00
N GLU A 541 1.76 31.73 -6.52
CA GLU A 541 2.04 31.89 -7.95
C GLU A 541 1.07 31.08 -8.82
N ASP A 542 0.67 31.69 -9.93
CA ASP A 542 -0.17 31.04 -10.93
C ASP A 542 0.60 29.86 -11.53
N VAL A 543 -0.04 28.71 -11.50
CA VAL A 543 0.55 27.46 -11.95
C VAL A 543 -0.33 26.91 -13.08
N ASP A 544 0.18 26.93 -14.30
CA ASP A 544 -0.55 26.36 -15.44
C ASP A 544 -0.55 24.81 -15.37
N TRP A 545 -1.68 24.26 -14.90
CA TRP A 545 -1.91 22.81 -14.87
C TRP A 545 -2.11 22.20 -16.27
N LYS A 546 -2.24 23.02 -17.30
CA LYS A 546 -2.38 22.58 -18.71
C LYS A 546 -1.03 22.50 -19.41
N GLU A 547 0.01 23.06 -18.83
CA GLU A 547 1.36 23.01 -19.38
C GLU A 547 1.90 21.57 -19.33
N GLY A 548 2.19 21.00 -20.48
CA GLY A 548 2.82 19.69 -20.60
C GLY A 548 4.32 19.73 -20.37
N ILE A 549 4.93 18.57 -20.27
CA ILE A 549 6.38 18.40 -20.27
C ILE A 549 6.94 18.43 -21.71
N ASP A 550 8.24 18.74 -21.83
CA ASP A 550 8.97 18.64 -23.10
C ASP A 550 8.87 17.20 -23.66
N GLY A 551 8.80 17.07 -24.98
CA GLY A 551 8.76 15.78 -25.65
C GLY A 551 9.94 14.85 -25.30
N ARG A 552 11.07 15.40 -24.88
CA ARG A 552 12.25 14.65 -24.39
C ARG A 552 12.01 13.98 -23.04
N ASP A 553 11.12 14.54 -22.21
CA ASP A 553 10.84 14.07 -20.86
C ASP A 553 9.65 13.09 -20.80
N VAL A 554 8.89 12.95 -21.90
CA VAL A 554 7.76 12.01 -21.99
C VAL A 554 8.17 10.57 -21.67
N PRO A 555 9.30 10.03 -22.15
CA PRO A 555 9.73 8.68 -21.82
C PRO A 555 9.94 8.40 -20.31
N LEU A 556 10.15 9.43 -19.49
CA LEU A 556 10.31 9.31 -18.04
C LEU A 556 9.04 8.77 -17.34
N PHE A 557 7.89 8.81 -18.00
CA PHE A 557 6.60 8.38 -17.48
C PHE A 557 6.04 7.15 -18.22
N ASP A 558 6.79 6.51 -19.12
CA ASP A 558 6.34 5.36 -19.90
C ASP A 558 5.91 4.16 -19.03
N THR A 559 6.49 4.03 -17.84
CA THR A 559 6.21 2.97 -16.88
C THR A 559 5.33 3.41 -15.71
N TRP A 560 4.67 4.59 -15.81
CA TRP A 560 3.91 5.15 -14.70
C TRP A 560 2.64 4.36 -14.37
N ASP A 561 1.91 3.88 -15.38
CA ASP A 561 0.62 3.22 -15.17
C ASP A 561 0.76 1.90 -14.40
N PHE A 562 -0.12 1.71 -13.40
CA PHE A 562 -0.08 0.56 -12.49
C PHE A 562 -1.47 0.27 -11.92
N ILE A 563 -1.80 -1.00 -11.74
CA ILE A 563 -2.96 -1.48 -10.98
C ILE A 563 -2.44 -2.49 -9.96
N SER A 564 -2.83 -2.33 -8.69
CA SER A 564 -2.37 -3.26 -7.66
C SER A 564 -3.02 -4.64 -7.84
N PRO A 565 -2.28 -5.73 -7.57
CA PRO A 565 -2.84 -7.09 -7.66
C PRO A 565 -4.06 -7.30 -6.77
N HIS A 566 -4.11 -6.63 -5.62
CA HIS A 566 -5.25 -6.69 -4.71
C HIS A 566 -6.48 -6.00 -5.30
N THR A 567 -6.32 -4.77 -5.78
CA THR A 567 -7.40 -3.98 -6.42
C THR A 567 -7.98 -4.71 -7.61
N LEU A 568 -7.11 -5.33 -8.40
CA LEU A 568 -7.50 -6.13 -9.53
C LEU A 568 -8.36 -7.33 -9.12
N LYS A 569 -8.00 -8.06 -8.05
CA LYS A 569 -8.84 -9.13 -7.48
C LYS A 569 -10.23 -8.62 -7.08
N VAL A 570 -10.31 -7.44 -6.46
CA VAL A 570 -11.58 -6.82 -6.05
C VAL A 570 -12.41 -6.44 -7.27
N GLU A 571 -11.82 -5.83 -8.28
CA GLU A 571 -12.52 -5.48 -9.52
C GLU A 571 -13.03 -6.72 -10.27
N MET A 572 -12.30 -7.80 -10.21
CA MET A 572 -12.71 -9.08 -10.80
C MET A 572 -13.81 -9.81 -9.99
N GLY A 573 -14.26 -9.25 -8.86
CA GLY A 573 -15.24 -9.88 -7.98
C GLY A 573 -14.73 -11.11 -7.21
N ILE A 574 -13.45 -11.44 -7.34
CA ILE A 574 -12.85 -12.63 -6.74
C ILE A 574 -12.81 -12.53 -5.20
N ALA A 575 -12.48 -11.35 -4.68
CA ALA A 575 -12.39 -11.15 -3.24
C ALA A 575 -13.76 -11.27 -2.54
N GLY A 576 -14.82 -10.70 -3.12
CA GLY A 576 -16.16 -10.75 -2.54
C GLY A 576 -16.75 -12.17 -2.50
N GLU A 577 -16.47 -13.00 -3.50
CA GLU A 577 -16.90 -14.40 -3.51
C GLU A 577 -16.13 -15.27 -2.50
N MET A 578 -14.85 -14.99 -2.30
CA MET A 578 -14.05 -15.67 -1.28
C MET A 578 -14.52 -15.32 0.13
N GLU A 579 -14.86 -14.05 0.40
CA GLU A 579 -15.44 -13.62 1.68
C GLU A 579 -16.82 -14.23 1.91
N ALA A 580 -17.66 -14.34 0.87
CA ALA A 580 -18.97 -14.98 0.96
C ALA A 580 -18.83 -16.48 1.26
N HIS A 581 -17.86 -17.18 0.70
CA HIS A 581 -17.55 -18.57 1.01
C HIS A 581 -17.07 -18.74 2.45
N ASP A 582 -16.14 -17.91 2.92
CA ASP A 582 -15.66 -17.95 4.30
C ASP A 582 -16.77 -17.63 5.32
N THR A 583 -17.67 -16.71 4.97
CA THR A 583 -18.82 -16.35 5.81
C THR A 583 -19.84 -17.48 5.88
N ASN A 584 -20.19 -18.10 4.76
CA ASN A 584 -21.10 -19.25 4.72
C ASN A 584 -20.55 -20.45 5.50
N PHE A 585 -19.25 -20.66 5.49
CA PHE A 585 -18.63 -21.73 6.28
C PHE A 585 -18.68 -21.46 7.79
N LYS A 586 -18.38 -20.25 8.23
CA LYS A 586 -18.51 -19.88 9.64
C LYS A 586 -19.95 -20.05 10.14
N VAL A 587 -20.93 -19.69 9.30
CA VAL A 587 -22.35 -19.90 9.60
C VAL A 587 -22.67 -21.38 9.68
N GLN A 588 -22.16 -22.22 8.78
CA GLN A 588 -22.38 -23.67 8.83
C GLN A 588 -21.70 -24.35 10.02
N GLN A 589 -20.50 -23.93 10.41
CA GLN A 589 -19.85 -24.43 11.63
C GLN A 589 -20.59 -24.03 12.92
N VAL A 590 -21.12 -22.83 12.98
CA VAL A 590 -21.91 -22.36 14.14
C VAL A 590 -23.27 -23.05 14.22
N MET A 591 -23.87 -23.39 13.08
CA MET A 591 -25.20 -24.07 13.01
C MET A 591 -25.09 -25.59 13.02
N GLY A 592 -23.96 -26.19 12.66
CA GLY A 592 -23.74 -27.64 12.59
C GLY A 592 -23.47 -28.32 13.93
N GLY A 593 -23.50 -27.58 15.05
CA GLY A 593 -23.47 -28.14 16.41
C GLY A 593 -24.79 -28.74 16.92
N ALA A 594 -25.88 -28.75 16.12
CA ALA A 594 -27.18 -29.31 16.49
C ALA A 594 -27.74 -30.17 15.36
N VAL A 595 -27.79 -31.49 15.63
CA VAL A 595 -28.61 -32.52 14.98
C VAL A 595 -28.12 -33.08 13.64
N ALA A 596 -27.65 -34.32 13.70
CA ALA A 596 -27.46 -35.22 12.58
C ALA A 596 -28.83 -35.66 11.99
N THR A 597 -29.12 -35.23 10.75
CA THR A 597 -30.11 -35.87 9.87
C THR A 597 -29.62 -35.78 8.42
N SER A 598 -29.93 -36.78 7.62
CA SER A 598 -29.37 -37.14 6.33
C SER A 598 -29.38 -36.04 5.24
N PRO A 599 -28.47 -36.08 4.26
CA PRO A 599 -28.10 -34.91 3.42
C PRO A 599 -29.06 -34.55 2.28
N SER A 600 -30.16 -35.27 2.03
CA SER A 600 -30.94 -35.08 0.80
C SER A 600 -32.14 -34.13 0.89
N ASP A 601 -32.68 -33.84 2.08
CA ASP A 601 -33.98 -33.13 2.16
C ASP A 601 -33.99 -31.75 2.82
N GLN A 602 -32.82 -31.24 3.28
CA GLN A 602 -32.78 -29.97 4.01
C GLN A 602 -32.24 -28.74 3.23
N LYS A 603 -31.79 -28.92 1.99
CA LYS A 603 -31.18 -27.80 1.21
C LYS A 603 -32.19 -26.75 0.72
N GLN A 604 -33.50 -27.04 0.70
CA GLN A 604 -34.50 -26.05 0.24
C GLN A 604 -35.24 -25.30 1.36
N GLY A 605 -35.23 -25.82 2.59
CA GLY A 605 -36.06 -25.25 3.66
C GLY A 605 -35.40 -24.14 4.49
N LEU A 606 -34.07 -24.18 4.65
CA LEU A 606 -33.38 -23.25 5.58
C LEU A 606 -32.86 -21.98 4.92
N VAL A 607 -32.40 -22.08 3.67
CA VAL A 607 -31.92 -20.91 2.90
C VAL A 607 -33.11 -19.97 2.60
N GLY A 608 -34.29 -20.51 2.36
CA GLY A 608 -35.49 -19.70 2.15
C GLY A 608 -36.01 -18.97 3.42
N ARG A 609 -35.71 -19.47 4.62
CA ARG A 609 -36.15 -18.84 5.89
C ARG A 609 -35.20 -17.76 6.39
N VAL A 610 -33.90 -17.88 6.17
CA VAL A 610 -32.92 -16.87 6.60
C VAL A 610 -32.90 -15.69 5.64
N VAL A 611 -33.04 -15.91 4.33
CA VAL A 611 -33.17 -14.85 3.33
C VAL A 611 -34.55 -14.20 3.37
N GLY A 612 -35.62 -14.93 3.74
CA GLY A 612 -36.98 -14.40 3.90
C GLY A 612 -37.15 -13.46 5.10
N SER A 613 -36.26 -13.48 6.11
CA SER A 613 -36.33 -12.59 7.28
C SER A 613 -35.64 -11.24 7.07
N LEU A 614 -34.90 -11.05 5.98
CA LEU A 614 -34.22 -9.79 5.60
C LEU A 614 -34.84 -9.24 4.31
N SER A 615 -36.16 -9.06 4.28
CA SER A 615 -36.78 -8.38 3.15
C SER A 615 -36.45 -6.87 3.18
N PRO A 616 -36.26 -6.23 2.02
CA PRO A 616 -35.91 -4.79 1.92
C PRO A 616 -36.89 -3.84 2.60
N LYS A 617 -38.13 -4.30 2.89
CA LYS A 617 -39.14 -3.49 3.57
C LYS A 617 -38.85 -3.24 5.05
N VAL A 618 -38.12 -4.11 5.73
CA VAL A 618 -37.78 -3.92 7.16
C VAL A 618 -36.67 -2.86 7.32
N VAL A 619 -35.76 -2.75 6.35
CA VAL A 619 -34.68 -1.76 6.37
C VAL A 619 -35.21 -0.37 6.02
N SER A 620 -36.23 -0.26 5.15
CA SER A 620 -36.80 1.06 4.79
C SER A 620 -37.71 1.66 5.87
N GLN A 621 -38.34 0.82 6.73
CA GLN A 621 -39.15 1.32 7.85
C GLN A 621 -38.32 1.80 9.06
N ALA A 622 -37.08 1.34 9.21
CA ALA A 622 -36.19 1.79 10.28
C ALA A 622 -35.54 3.16 10.00
N LEU A 623 -35.59 3.65 8.77
CA LEU A 623 -34.93 4.89 8.33
C LEU A 623 -35.90 6.03 7.94
N SER A 624 -37.20 5.87 8.16
CA SER A 624 -38.17 6.93 7.85
C SER A 624 -38.31 7.93 9.03
N PRO A 625 -38.28 9.24 8.75
CA PRO A 625 -38.31 10.29 9.79
C PRO A 625 -39.60 10.37 10.61
N GLN A 626 -40.66 9.69 10.21
CA GLN A 626 -41.97 9.80 10.88
C GLN A 626 -42.11 9.02 12.19
N ASN A 627 -41.19 8.10 12.50
CA ASN A 627 -41.26 7.33 13.75
C ASN A 627 -40.53 7.97 14.96
N LYS A 628 -39.93 9.16 14.79
CA LYS A 628 -39.30 9.89 15.90
C LYS A 628 -40.26 10.80 16.70
N ALA A 629 -41.42 11.12 16.15
CA ALA A 629 -42.37 12.04 16.79
C ALA A 629 -43.34 11.38 17.79
N ARG A 630 -43.40 10.04 17.88
CA ARG A 630 -44.35 9.33 18.78
C ARG A 630 -43.78 8.80 20.09
N ARG A 631 -42.49 9.06 20.39
CA ARG A 631 -41.86 8.63 21.66
C ARG A 631 -41.54 9.75 22.66
N LEU A 632 -42.01 10.99 22.43
CA LEU A 632 -41.81 12.12 23.33
C LEU A 632 -43.13 12.66 23.94
N SER A 633 -44.22 11.86 23.88
CA SER A 633 -45.45 12.17 24.61
C SER A 633 -46.02 10.89 25.22
N LYS A 634 -45.35 10.41 26.26
CA LYS A 634 -45.91 9.69 27.41
C LYS A 634 -44.85 9.61 28.51
#